data_88b438bb9d593aea70385789b7812da5
#
_entry.id   88b438bb9d593aea70385789b7812da5
#
_cell.length_a   1.000
_cell.length_b   1.000
_cell.length_c   1.000
_cell.angle_alpha   90.00
_cell.angle_beta   90.00
_cell.angle_gamma   90.00
#
_symmetry.space_group_name_H-M   'P 1'
#
loop_
_entity.id
_entity.type
_entity.pdbx_description
1 polymer ?
#
loop_
_entity_poly.entity_id
_entity_poly.type
_entity_poly.pdbx_seq_one_letter_code
_entity_poly.pdbx_strand_id
1 'polypeptide(L)'
;TNWWEKLTTNITYQGKFNQEILENLLTSANLVKDRDFFPQKKQTTYDIDDNKDKDVIPDMLLKFPERNYIVDAKVSLTHWTKYINEKDEKQKKQYLKDHLASVRNHLFGPKGLVKKNYNKLYGIKSLQSIIVFFPASNLYSITLDADKTLQTEALKANFILSSPTDLLNMIKIFEQIKSEKKQIENISK
;
A
#
# COMPACT_ATOMS: atom_id res chain seq x y z
N THR A 1 -22.13 14.46 -12.98
CA THR A 1 -21.85 13.36 -12.02
C THR A 1 -20.80 13.85 -11.04
N ASN A 2 -21.16 13.92 -9.76
CA ASN A 2 -20.28 14.42 -8.70
C ASN A 2 -19.06 13.48 -8.55
N TRP A 3 -17.86 14.04 -8.36
CA TRP A 3 -16.62 13.26 -8.13
C TRP A 3 -16.77 12.26 -6.97
N TRP A 4 -17.57 12.62 -5.97
CA TRP A 4 -17.91 11.79 -4.82
C TRP A 4 -18.70 10.52 -5.21
N GLU A 5 -19.63 10.66 -6.12
CA GLU A 5 -20.40 9.54 -6.66
C GLU A 5 -19.52 8.55 -7.45
N LYS A 6 -18.54 9.07 -8.19
CA LYS A 6 -17.52 8.24 -8.87
C LYS A 6 -16.64 7.47 -7.90
N LEU A 7 -16.25 8.09 -6.76
CA LEU A 7 -15.48 7.41 -5.71
C LEU A 7 -16.27 6.26 -5.07
N THR A 8 -17.58 6.37 -4.95
CA THR A 8 -18.41 5.34 -4.31
C THR A 8 -18.79 4.18 -5.23
N THR A 9 -18.80 4.40 -6.53
CA THR A 9 -19.37 3.44 -7.49
C THR A 9 -18.36 2.90 -8.49
N ASN A 10 -17.23 3.57 -8.72
CA ASN A 10 -16.29 3.20 -9.78
C ASN A 10 -14.92 2.78 -9.22
N ILE A 11 -14.65 1.47 -9.22
CA ILE A 11 -13.40 0.88 -8.71
C ILE A 11 -12.17 1.41 -9.45
N THR A 12 -12.26 1.62 -10.76
CA THR A 12 -11.14 2.17 -11.56
C THR A 12 -10.82 3.61 -11.15
N TYR A 13 -11.85 4.40 -10.88
CA TYR A 13 -11.68 5.78 -10.40
C TYR A 13 -11.06 5.81 -8.99
N GLN A 14 -11.49 4.93 -8.10
CA GLN A 14 -10.88 4.77 -6.76
C GLN A 14 -9.40 4.43 -6.85
N GLY A 15 -9.02 3.50 -7.72
CA GLY A 15 -7.64 3.12 -7.93
C GLY A 15 -6.75 4.28 -8.40
N LYS A 16 -7.24 5.07 -9.37
CA LYS A 16 -6.55 6.28 -9.83
C LYS A 16 -6.42 7.33 -8.73
N PHE A 17 -7.47 7.56 -7.98
CA PHE A 17 -7.49 8.50 -6.87
C PHE A 17 -6.48 8.12 -5.77
N ASN A 18 -6.48 6.86 -5.34
CA ASN A 18 -5.54 6.37 -4.35
C ASN A 18 -4.08 6.48 -4.84
N GLN A 19 -3.84 6.17 -6.10
CA GLN A 19 -2.52 6.30 -6.70
C GLN A 19 -2.06 7.76 -6.79
N GLU A 20 -2.94 8.68 -7.16
CA GLU A 20 -2.64 10.10 -7.24
C GLU A 20 -2.29 10.68 -5.85
N ILE A 21 -3.06 10.32 -4.82
CA ILE A 21 -2.73 10.68 -3.43
C ILE A 21 -1.35 10.16 -3.05
N LEU A 22 -1.04 8.91 -3.36
CA LEU A 22 0.26 8.31 -3.07
C LEU A 22 1.40 9.03 -3.80
N GLU A 23 1.27 9.30 -5.09
CA GLU A 23 2.29 10.02 -5.88
C GLU A 23 2.52 11.44 -5.34
N ASN A 24 1.46 12.17 -5.01
CA ASN A 24 1.55 13.50 -4.42
C ASN A 24 2.26 13.48 -3.05
N LEU A 25 1.97 12.47 -2.24
CA LEU A 25 2.62 12.29 -0.95
C LEU A 25 4.13 12.03 -1.11
N LEU A 26 4.52 11.14 -2.03
CA LEU A 26 5.92 10.83 -2.31
C LEU A 26 6.67 12.07 -2.83
N THR A 27 6.04 12.82 -3.72
CA THR A 27 6.61 14.07 -4.25
C THR A 27 6.77 15.12 -3.14
N SER A 28 5.81 15.23 -2.23
CA SER A 28 5.91 16.14 -1.07
C SER A 28 7.03 15.75 -0.10
N ALA A 29 7.43 14.49 -0.10
CA ALA A 29 8.60 13.98 0.62
C ALA A 29 9.93 14.13 -0.16
N ASN A 30 9.95 14.95 -1.22
CA ASN A 30 11.10 15.18 -2.09
C ASN A 30 11.59 13.96 -2.89
N LEU A 31 10.78 12.94 -3.02
CA LEU A 31 11.07 11.83 -3.92
C LEU A 31 10.70 12.20 -5.36
N VAL A 32 11.50 11.73 -6.31
CA VAL A 32 11.37 12.05 -7.74
C VAL A 32 10.86 10.82 -8.49
N LYS A 33 9.80 11.03 -9.27
CA LYS A 33 9.23 9.99 -10.15
C LYS A 33 10.28 9.50 -11.15
N ASP A 34 10.25 8.22 -11.45
CA ASP A 34 11.16 7.51 -12.36
C ASP A 34 12.65 7.50 -11.92
N ARG A 35 12.94 8.02 -10.72
CA ARG A 35 14.23 7.92 -10.05
C ARG A 35 14.12 7.18 -8.71
N ASP A 36 13.24 7.66 -7.84
CA ASP A 36 13.05 7.16 -6.48
C ASP A 36 11.79 6.32 -6.35
N PHE A 37 10.76 6.59 -7.15
CA PHE A 37 9.54 5.80 -7.21
C PHE A 37 9.02 5.60 -8.64
N PHE A 38 8.41 4.46 -8.87
CA PHE A 38 7.99 4.00 -10.20
C PHE A 38 6.55 3.47 -10.13
N PRO A 39 5.55 4.27 -10.59
CA PRO A 39 4.17 3.80 -10.66
C PRO A 39 4.02 2.67 -11.68
N GLN A 40 3.26 1.65 -11.33
CA GLN A 40 2.86 0.55 -12.21
C GLN A 40 3.99 -0.06 -13.05
N LYS A 41 5.20 -0.10 -12.50
CA LYS A 41 6.35 -0.68 -13.19
C LYS A 41 6.25 -2.21 -13.21
N LYS A 42 6.16 -2.77 -14.40
CA LYS A 42 6.17 -4.21 -14.62
C LYS A 42 7.41 -4.86 -14.00
N GLN A 43 7.21 -5.95 -13.27
CA GLN A 43 8.23 -6.78 -12.68
C GLN A 43 7.99 -8.23 -13.10
N THR A 44 9.06 -8.95 -13.39
CA THR A 44 8.97 -10.39 -13.65
C THR A 44 9.29 -11.14 -12.36
N THR A 45 8.44 -12.06 -11.98
CA THR A 45 8.63 -12.98 -10.85
C THR A 45 8.56 -14.41 -11.34
N TYR A 46 9.23 -15.31 -10.64
CA TYR A 46 9.08 -16.73 -10.89
C TYR A 46 7.96 -17.32 -10.04
N ASP A 47 6.98 -17.91 -10.69
CA ASP A 47 5.88 -18.60 -10.01
C ASP A 47 6.29 -20.06 -9.76
N ILE A 48 6.47 -20.41 -8.47
CA ILE A 48 6.93 -21.76 -8.07
C ILE A 48 5.85 -22.80 -8.34
N ASP A 49 4.59 -22.46 -8.18
CA ASP A 49 3.48 -23.40 -8.33
C ASP A 49 3.27 -23.74 -9.81
N ASP A 50 3.40 -22.76 -10.70
CA ASP A 50 3.27 -22.92 -12.15
C ASP A 50 4.62 -23.21 -12.85
N ASN A 51 5.75 -23.16 -12.12
CA ASN A 51 7.12 -23.37 -12.62
C ASN A 51 7.45 -22.53 -13.86
N LYS A 52 7.07 -21.25 -13.85
CA LYS A 52 7.27 -20.30 -14.96
C LYS A 52 7.41 -18.86 -14.49
N ASP A 53 7.98 -18.05 -15.37
CA ASP A 53 8.00 -16.60 -15.15
C ASP A 53 6.61 -16.01 -15.26
N LYS A 54 6.29 -15.09 -14.34
CA LYS A 54 5.02 -14.36 -14.27
C LYS A 54 5.27 -12.88 -14.12
N ASP A 55 4.60 -12.12 -14.93
CA ASP A 55 4.65 -10.68 -14.81
C ASP A 55 3.66 -10.17 -13.77
N VAL A 56 4.13 -9.31 -12.89
CA VAL A 56 3.31 -8.60 -11.91
C VAL A 56 3.54 -7.10 -12.04
N ILE A 57 2.48 -6.32 -11.84
CA ILE A 57 2.53 -4.86 -11.89
C ILE A 57 2.08 -4.36 -10.53
N PRO A 58 3.02 -4.02 -9.63
CA PRO A 58 2.68 -3.37 -8.37
C PRO A 58 2.17 -1.94 -8.63
N ASP A 59 1.36 -1.42 -7.72
CA ASP A 59 0.87 -0.04 -7.85
C ASP A 59 2.03 0.95 -7.79
N MET A 60 2.98 0.73 -6.90
CA MET A 60 4.16 1.56 -6.74
C MET A 60 5.38 0.74 -6.32
N LEU A 61 6.52 1.00 -6.96
CA LEU A 61 7.83 0.54 -6.53
C LEU A 61 8.61 1.72 -5.96
N LEU A 62 9.06 1.63 -4.71
CA LEU A 62 9.98 2.59 -4.09
C LEU A 62 11.40 2.05 -4.15
N LYS A 63 12.33 2.85 -4.64
CA LYS A 63 13.76 2.53 -4.72
C LYS A 63 14.54 3.24 -3.62
N PHE A 64 15.12 2.48 -2.71
CA PHE A 64 16.12 2.97 -1.77
C PHE A 64 17.44 2.23 -2.00
N PRO A 65 18.60 2.80 -1.60
CA PRO A 65 19.91 2.22 -1.90
C PRO A 65 20.08 0.78 -1.47
N GLU A 66 19.49 0.41 -0.33
CA GLU A 66 19.64 -0.90 0.28
C GLU A 66 18.51 -1.86 -0.07
N ARG A 67 17.31 -1.35 -0.30
CA ARG A 67 16.09 -2.13 -0.51
C ARG A 67 15.11 -1.41 -1.41
N ASN A 68 14.34 -2.20 -2.13
CA ASN A 68 13.14 -1.72 -2.79
C ASN A 68 11.92 -2.12 -1.98
N TYR A 69 10.88 -1.28 -2.03
CA TYR A 69 9.60 -1.55 -1.39
C TYR A 69 8.48 -1.51 -2.42
N ILE A 70 7.54 -2.42 -2.31
CA ILE A 70 6.27 -2.34 -3.02
C ILE A 70 5.26 -1.64 -2.11
N VAL A 71 4.53 -0.68 -2.67
CA VAL A 71 3.36 -0.09 -2.05
C VAL A 71 2.14 -0.50 -2.85
N ASP A 72 1.17 -1.12 -2.20
CA ASP A 72 -0.15 -1.40 -2.74
C ASP A 72 -1.11 -0.29 -2.29
N ALA A 73 -1.79 0.33 -3.23
CA ALA A 73 -2.70 1.45 -3.01
C ALA A 73 -4.15 1.12 -3.41
N LYS A 74 -4.54 -0.15 -3.35
CA LYS A 74 -5.84 -0.63 -3.82
C LYS A 74 -6.89 -0.87 -2.73
N VAL A 75 -6.73 -0.27 -1.55
CA VAL A 75 -7.77 -0.32 -0.52
C VAL A 75 -9.06 0.29 -1.09
N SER A 76 -10.14 -0.50 -1.07
CA SER A 76 -11.43 -0.06 -1.59
C SER A 76 -12.06 1.01 -0.70
N LEU A 77 -12.58 2.07 -1.32
CA LEU A 77 -13.27 3.16 -0.65
C LEU A 77 -14.81 3.01 -0.70
N THR A 78 -15.33 2.00 -1.37
CA THR A 78 -16.77 1.86 -1.63
C THR A 78 -17.61 1.82 -0.35
N HIS A 79 -17.31 0.92 0.57
CA HIS A 79 -18.04 0.80 1.83
C HIS A 79 -17.63 1.87 2.84
N TRP A 80 -16.37 2.31 2.80
CA TRP A 80 -15.89 3.42 3.60
C TRP A 80 -16.68 4.71 3.36
N THR A 81 -16.86 5.11 2.09
CA THR A 81 -17.60 6.32 1.75
C THR A 81 -19.08 6.24 2.13
N LYS A 82 -19.68 5.06 2.04
CA LYS A 82 -21.04 4.83 2.55
C LYS A 82 -21.09 4.97 4.07
N TYR A 83 -20.13 4.39 4.78
CA TYR A 83 -20.01 4.46 6.24
C TYR A 83 -19.94 5.90 6.74
N ILE A 84 -19.06 6.75 6.18
CA ILE A 84 -18.88 8.12 6.65
C ILE A 84 -20.06 9.05 6.35
N ASN A 85 -20.89 8.73 5.35
CA ASN A 85 -22.04 9.52 4.95
C ASN A 85 -23.38 9.01 5.54
N GLU A 86 -23.39 7.84 6.16
CA GLU A 86 -24.61 7.23 6.69
C GLU A 86 -24.98 7.84 8.06
N LYS A 87 -26.27 8.12 8.25
CA LYS A 87 -26.86 8.67 9.49
C LYS A 87 -27.54 7.61 10.32
N ASP A 88 -28.07 6.57 9.68
CA ASP A 88 -28.69 5.46 10.39
C ASP A 88 -27.62 4.58 11.03
N GLU A 89 -27.60 4.48 12.34
CA GLU A 89 -26.60 3.77 13.11
C GLU A 89 -26.54 2.27 12.80
N LYS A 90 -27.66 1.63 12.48
CA LYS A 90 -27.69 0.22 12.11
C LYS A 90 -27.05 0.00 10.76
N GLN A 91 -27.40 0.81 9.78
CA GLN A 91 -26.86 0.75 8.44
C GLN A 91 -25.38 1.13 8.42
N LYS A 92 -24.99 2.13 9.22
CA LYS A 92 -23.60 2.55 9.38
C LYS A 92 -22.71 1.42 9.91
N LYS A 93 -23.17 0.66 10.91
CA LYS A 93 -22.47 -0.53 11.41
C LYS A 93 -22.33 -1.60 10.34
N GLN A 94 -23.34 -1.78 9.49
CA GLN A 94 -23.25 -2.74 8.38
C GLN A 94 -22.21 -2.31 7.36
N TYR A 95 -22.16 -1.03 6.97
CA TYR A 95 -21.14 -0.52 6.05
C TYR A 95 -19.72 -0.64 6.60
N LEU A 96 -19.52 -0.44 7.90
CA LEU A 96 -18.23 -0.68 8.53
C LEU A 96 -17.83 -2.15 8.46
N LYS A 97 -18.74 -3.05 8.73
CA LYS A 97 -18.52 -4.50 8.61
C LYS A 97 -18.15 -4.90 7.19
N ASP A 98 -18.86 -4.37 6.20
CA ASP A 98 -18.60 -4.61 4.78
C ASP A 98 -17.22 -4.05 4.36
N HIS A 99 -16.84 -2.88 4.89
CA HIS A 99 -15.52 -2.31 4.69
C HIS A 99 -14.41 -3.22 5.23
N LEU A 100 -14.54 -3.70 6.47
CA LEU A 100 -13.56 -4.60 7.08
C LEU A 100 -13.43 -5.91 6.29
N ALA A 101 -14.55 -6.48 5.84
CA ALA A 101 -14.55 -7.66 4.99
C ALA A 101 -13.84 -7.40 3.65
N SER A 102 -14.04 -6.24 3.06
CA SER A 102 -13.35 -5.80 1.82
C SER A 102 -11.84 -5.70 2.02
N VAL A 103 -11.39 -5.06 3.12
CA VAL A 103 -9.96 -4.95 3.45
C VAL A 103 -9.33 -6.33 3.66
N ARG A 104 -9.97 -7.19 4.44
CA ARG A 104 -9.47 -8.57 4.67
C ARG A 104 -9.40 -9.37 3.38
N ASN A 105 -10.41 -9.27 2.53
CA ASN A 105 -10.41 -9.96 1.24
C ASN A 105 -9.30 -9.43 0.30
N HIS A 106 -9.01 -8.14 0.33
CA HIS A 106 -7.89 -7.56 -0.42
C HIS A 106 -6.54 -8.10 0.04
N LEU A 107 -6.34 -8.28 1.35
CA LEU A 107 -5.10 -8.81 1.90
C LEU A 107 -4.99 -10.33 1.76
N PHE A 108 -6.00 -11.07 2.22
CA PHE A 108 -5.95 -12.50 2.49
C PHE A 108 -6.89 -13.35 1.62
N GLY A 109 -7.75 -12.73 0.82
CA GLY A 109 -8.72 -13.43 -0.02
C GLY A 109 -8.08 -14.28 -1.12
N PRO A 110 -8.87 -15.06 -1.86
CA PRO A 110 -8.40 -15.95 -2.93
C PRO A 110 -7.62 -15.25 -4.04
N LYS A 111 -7.90 -13.96 -4.26
CA LYS A 111 -7.20 -13.08 -5.20
C LYS A 111 -6.45 -11.94 -4.48
N GLY A 112 -6.25 -12.08 -3.17
CA GLY A 112 -5.61 -11.07 -2.33
C GLY A 112 -4.11 -10.96 -2.52
N LEU A 113 -3.51 -9.98 -1.84
CA LEU A 113 -2.08 -9.69 -1.90
C LEU A 113 -1.22 -10.90 -1.49
N VAL A 114 -1.67 -11.69 -0.54
CA VAL A 114 -0.98 -12.91 -0.08
C VAL A 114 -0.70 -13.90 -1.22
N LYS A 115 -1.52 -13.90 -2.27
CA LYS A 115 -1.39 -14.78 -3.44
C LYS A 115 -0.53 -14.22 -4.57
N LYS A 116 -0.12 -12.95 -4.51
CA LYS A 116 0.63 -12.30 -5.58
C LYS A 116 2.14 -12.62 -5.57
N ASN A 117 2.64 -13.26 -4.51
CA ASN A 117 4.04 -13.70 -4.39
C ASN A 117 5.09 -12.61 -4.68
N TYR A 118 4.82 -11.36 -4.30
CA TYR A 118 5.74 -10.23 -4.54
C TYR A 118 7.12 -10.42 -3.91
N ASN A 119 7.21 -11.22 -2.84
CA ASN A 119 8.47 -11.56 -2.17
C ASN A 119 9.43 -12.43 -3.03
N LYS A 120 8.95 -12.96 -4.14
CA LYS A 120 9.73 -13.80 -5.07
C LYS A 120 10.12 -13.06 -6.35
N LEU A 121 10.03 -11.72 -6.37
CA LEU A 121 10.39 -10.95 -7.55
C LEU A 121 11.89 -10.98 -7.83
N TYR A 122 12.27 -11.50 -9.00
CA TYR A 122 13.64 -11.48 -9.50
C TYR A 122 14.11 -10.03 -9.74
N GLY A 123 15.34 -9.71 -9.29
CA GLY A 123 15.96 -8.41 -9.54
C GLY A 123 15.55 -7.30 -8.57
N ILE A 124 14.64 -7.54 -7.64
CA ILE A 124 14.35 -6.64 -6.55
C ILE A 124 15.13 -7.09 -5.31
N LYS A 125 16.11 -6.31 -4.88
CA LYS A 125 16.88 -6.60 -3.66
C LYS A 125 15.91 -6.71 -2.48
N SER A 126 15.71 -7.96 -2.03
CA SER A 126 15.00 -8.36 -0.80
C SER A 126 13.72 -7.57 -0.45
N LEU A 127 12.63 -7.86 -1.15
CA LEU A 127 11.29 -7.51 -0.67
C LEU A 127 10.91 -8.43 0.48
N GLN A 128 11.05 -7.96 1.69
CA GLN A 128 10.54 -8.70 2.86
C GLN A 128 9.11 -8.32 3.21
N SER A 129 8.66 -7.10 2.89
CA SER A 129 7.34 -6.60 3.26
C SER A 129 6.71 -5.75 2.17
N ILE A 130 5.39 -5.82 2.06
CA ILE A 130 4.58 -4.96 1.20
C ILE A 130 3.93 -3.91 2.08
N ILE A 131 4.04 -2.64 1.69
CA ILE A 131 3.34 -1.54 2.34
C ILE A 131 1.94 -1.46 1.74
N VAL A 132 0.92 -1.59 2.57
CA VAL A 132 -0.48 -1.42 2.16
C VAL A 132 -0.93 -0.02 2.57
N PHE A 133 -1.11 0.84 1.58
CA PHE A 133 -1.36 2.25 1.76
C PHE A 133 -2.86 2.55 1.88
N PHE A 134 -3.23 3.17 2.99
CA PHE A 134 -4.56 3.74 3.23
C PHE A 134 -4.50 5.24 2.90
N PRO A 135 -5.32 5.74 1.96
CA PRO A 135 -5.18 7.11 1.45
C PRO A 135 -5.66 8.20 2.42
N ALA A 136 -6.19 7.83 3.57
CA ALA A 136 -6.64 8.79 4.60
C ALA A 136 -6.39 8.25 6.01
N SER A 137 -5.98 9.14 6.92
CA SER A 137 -5.66 8.76 8.31
C SER A 137 -6.86 8.27 9.10
N ASN A 138 -8.04 8.86 8.90
CA ASN A 138 -9.27 8.42 9.55
C ASN A 138 -9.74 7.05 9.04
N LEU A 139 -9.60 6.76 7.76
CA LEU A 139 -9.84 5.43 7.18
C LEU A 139 -8.95 4.38 7.84
N TYR A 140 -7.67 4.66 7.97
CA TYR A 140 -6.69 3.80 8.63
C TYR A 140 -7.05 3.55 10.09
N SER A 141 -7.24 4.60 10.89
CA SER A 141 -7.48 4.47 12.33
C SER A 141 -8.80 3.77 12.62
N ILE A 142 -9.89 4.10 11.95
CA ILE A 142 -11.19 3.43 12.15
C ILE A 142 -11.13 1.96 11.74
N THR A 143 -10.43 1.64 10.66
CA THR A 143 -10.25 0.24 10.24
C THR A 143 -9.54 -0.58 11.33
N LEU A 144 -8.44 -0.08 11.89
CA LEU A 144 -7.68 -0.79 12.92
C LEU A 144 -8.40 -0.80 14.28
N ASP A 145 -9.17 0.24 14.58
CA ASP A 145 -9.98 0.28 15.79
C ASP A 145 -11.13 -0.72 15.77
N ALA A 146 -11.73 -0.91 14.61
CA ALA A 146 -12.85 -1.84 14.43
C ALA A 146 -12.39 -3.30 14.27
N ASP A 147 -11.16 -3.55 13.85
CA ASP A 147 -10.58 -4.89 13.68
C ASP A 147 -9.22 -5.00 14.37
N LYS A 148 -9.23 -5.34 15.65
CA LYS A 148 -8.04 -5.37 16.51
C LYS A 148 -6.99 -6.42 16.14
N THR A 149 -7.34 -7.43 15.36
CA THR A 149 -6.41 -8.49 14.95
C THR A 149 -5.78 -8.23 13.59
N LEU A 150 -6.36 -7.34 12.79
CA LEU A 150 -5.96 -7.10 11.40
C LEU A 150 -4.48 -6.72 11.27
N GLN A 151 -3.99 -5.80 12.09
CA GLN A 151 -2.59 -5.36 12.04
C GLN A 151 -1.62 -6.49 12.35
N THR A 152 -1.89 -7.28 13.38
CA THR A 152 -1.03 -8.41 13.76
C THR A 152 -1.01 -9.50 12.69
N GLU A 153 -2.17 -9.81 12.11
CA GLU A 153 -2.27 -10.78 11.02
C GLU A 153 -1.57 -10.29 9.75
N ALA A 154 -1.71 -9.00 9.42
CA ALA A 154 -1.01 -8.37 8.32
C ALA A 154 0.51 -8.47 8.48
N LEU A 155 1.05 -8.13 9.66
CA LEU A 155 2.48 -8.23 9.95
C LEU A 155 3.01 -9.67 9.83
N LYS A 156 2.24 -10.66 10.31
CA LYS A 156 2.60 -12.09 10.13
C LYS A 156 2.66 -12.51 8.66
N ALA A 157 1.87 -11.87 7.80
CA ALA A 157 1.89 -12.09 6.35
C ALA A 157 2.89 -11.18 5.61
N ASN A 158 3.76 -10.45 6.33
CA ASN A 158 4.70 -9.47 5.79
C ASN A 158 4.03 -8.28 5.09
N PHE A 159 2.89 -7.85 5.58
CA PHE A 159 2.22 -6.61 5.17
C PHE A 159 2.38 -5.56 6.25
N ILE A 160 2.75 -4.33 5.85
CA ILE A 160 2.80 -3.16 6.71
C ILE A 160 1.62 -2.27 6.32
N LEU A 161 0.59 -2.23 7.18
CA LEU A 161 -0.53 -1.31 6.98
C LEU A 161 -0.05 0.11 7.31
N SER A 162 -0.29 1.06 6.43
CA SER A 162 0.27 2.40 6.52
C SER A 162 -0.77 3.47 6.26
N SER A 163 -0.85 4.44 7.17
CA SER A 163 -1.47 5.74 6.91
C SER A 163 -0.55 6.63 6.07
N PRO A 164 -1.04 7.79 5.55
CA PRO A 164 -0.16 8.76 4.89
C PRO A 164 1.00 9.21 5.78
N THR A 165 0.75 9.49 7.05
CA THR A 165 1.78 9.91 8.00
C THR A 165 2.81 8.81 8.27
N ASP A 166 2.38 7.56 8.40
CA ASP A 166 3.30 6.43 8.60
C ASP A 166 4.24 6.27 7.42
N LEU A 167 3.73 6.41 6.19
CA LEU A 167 4.55 6.33 4.99
C LEU A 167 5.60 7.44 4.93
N LEU A 168 5.22 8.69 5.25
CA LEU A 168 6.17 9.80 5.34
C LEU A 168 7.25 9.55 6.39
N ASN A 169 6.90 9.03 7.55
CA ASN A 169 7.84 8.70 8.61
C ASN A 169 8.81 7.58 8.17
N MET A 170 8.32 6.55 7.51
CA MET A 170 9.16 5.49 6.94
C MET A 170 10.16 6.04 5.93
N ILE A 171 9.72 6.89 5.00
CA ILE A 171 10.57 7.53 4.00
C ILE A 171 11.67 8.35 4.68
N LYS A 172 11.34 9.14 5.69
CA LYS A 172 12.28 9.96 6.44
C LYS A 172 13.35 9.11 7.12
N ILE A 173 12.97 7.99 7.73
CA ILE A 173 13.91 7.05 8.36
C ILE A 173 14.86 6.45 7.31
N PHE A 174 14.35 6.04 6.16
CA PHE A 174 15.17 5.49 5.08
C PHE A 174 16.17 6.50 4.53
N GLU A 175 15.78 7.77 4.41
CA GLU A 175 16.69 8.85 3.97
C GLU A 175 17.78 9.13 5.02
N GLN A 176 17.46 9.06 6.30
CA GLN A 176 18.46 9.21 7.37
C GLN A 176 19.50 8.08 7.31
N ILE A 177 19.07 6.83 7.20
CA ILE A 177 19.95 5.67 7.05
C ILE A 177 20.87 5.83 5.84
N LYS A 178 20.35 6.31 4.71
CA LYS A 178 21.13 6.62 3.51
C LYS A 178 22.21 7.68 3.76
N SER A 179 21.86 8.73 4.48
CA SER A 179 22.78 9.82 4.80
C SER A 179 23.91 9.34 5.72
N GLU A 180 23.60 8.59 6.75
CA GLU A 180 24.59 8.04 7.71
C GLU A 180 25.57 7.10 7.02
N LYS A 181 25.11 6.22 6.14
CA LYS A 181 26.01 5.34 5.37
C LYS A 181 26.97 6.10 4.49
N LYS A 182 26.50 7.14 3.79
CA LYS A 182 27.36 8.01 2.98
C LYS A 182 28.46 8.68 3.81
N GLN A 183 28.13 9.10 5.04
CA GLN A 183 29.12 9.69 5.96
C GLN A 183 30.17 8.67 6.38
N ILE A 184 29.76 7.44 6.72
CA ILE A 184 30.68 6.35 7.11
C ILE A 184 31.62 6.00 5.95
N GLU A 185 31.10 5.86 4.72
CA GLU A 185 31.91 5.56 3.53
C GLU A 185 32.91 6.66 3.21
N ASN A 186 32.58 7.93 3.48
CA ASN A 186 33.49 9.07 3.28
C ASN A 186 34.58 9.17 4.34
N ILE A 187 34.33 8.68 5.56
CA ILE A 187 35.33 8.66 6.65
C ILE A 187 36.33 7.49 6.46
N SER A 188 35.90 6.43 5.75
CA SER A 188 36.71 5.22 5.53
C SER A 188 37.66 5.33 4.33
N LYS A 189 37.64 6.45 3.61
CA LYS A 189 38.56 6.81 2.51
C LYS A 189 39.61 7.79 2.93
#